data_82fbda8a0084b33b3c35bf6e2c0d4c2c
#
_entry.id   82fbda8a0084b33b3c35bf6e2c0d4c2c
#
_cell.length_a   1.000
_cell.length_b   1.000
_cell.length_c   1.000
_cell.angle_alpha   90.00
_cell.angle_beta   90.00
_cell.angle_gamma   90.00
#
_symmetry.space_group_name_H-M   'P 1'
#
loop_
_entity.id
_entity.type
_entity.pdbx_description
1 polymer ?
#
loop_
_entity_poly.entity_id
_entity_poly.type
_entity_poly.pdbx_seq_one_letter_code
_entity_poly.pdbx_strand_id
1 'polypeptide(L)'
;MMSLPTVSFRKGRTCGMDRTLRVTLLANAGLLFEYEGTHVLLDAVFGREGHPFSAPSPAVWQDMLTGRAPFGQIDYLLFTHDHPDHLSCAMTRELLRRRTVKGLFLPDTERVRASGLPDELRAAGTPAVLLSDATDHAVYRVEPQLAVQAFRTRHLDRKYADVKHFCYLLTFGEKRILITADTDYISESLSAVGEEPLRAVFLNPLFFTVLRAGRFFKGKLRTDTFCVYHVPFAADDTDGMRSHLAYNLDRWGADRPPAVALTEPFQQIVL
;
A
#
# COMPACT_ATOMS: atom_id res chain seq x y z
N MET A 1 29.94 -8.28 -8.32
CA MET A 1 29.01 -9.29 -7.81
C MET A 1 29.29 -9.43 -6.31
N MET A 2 28.56 -8.69 -5.48
CA MET A 2 28.63 -8.83 -4.02
C MET A 2 27.46 -9.71 -3.58
N SER A 3 27.79 -10.87 -3.01
CA SER A 3 26.80 -11.78 -2.45
C SER A 3 26.21 -11.17 -1.17
N LEU A 4 24.89 -11.07 -1.11
CA LEU A 4 24.16 -10.69 0.09
C LEU A 4 24.27 -11.81 1.16
N PRO A 5 24.41 -11.48 2.45
CA PRO A 5 24.55 -12.48 3.49
C PRO A 5 23.23 -13.22 3.73
N THR A 6 23.25 -14.54 3.56
CA THR A 6 22.15 -15.43 3.94
C THR A 6 22.23 -15.67 5.45
N VAL A 7 21.33 -15.10 6.23
CA VAL A 7 21.20 -15.39 7.67
C VAL A 7 20.19 -16.53 7.84
N SER A 8 20.67 -17.69 8.30
CA SER A 8 19.84 -18.85 8.62
C SER A 8 19.31 -18.76 10.06
N PHE A 9 17.99 -18.77 10.22
CA PHE A 9 17.31 -18.80 11.52
C PHE A 9 16.80 -20.20 11.85
N ARG A 10 17.04 -20.66 13.10
CA ARG A 10 16.52 -21.93 13.63
C ARG A 10 15.01 -21.87 13.78
N LYS A 11 14.30 -22.94 13.35
CA LYS A 11 12.86 -23.15 13.57
C LYS A 11 12.56 -23.22 15.07
N GLY A 12 11.98 -22.13 15.61
CA GLY A 12 11.28 -22.14 16.89
C GLY A 12 9.88 -22.72 16.71
N ARG A 13 9.41 -23.55 17.66
CA ARG A 13 8.02 -24.05 17.69
C ARG A 13 7.08 -22.86 17.86
N THR A 14 6.22 -22.61 16.88
CA THR A 14 5.17 -21.59 16.95
C THR A 14 3.99 -22.12 17.75
N CYS A 15 3.72 -21.52 18.89
CA CYS A 15 2.39 -21.49 19.49
C CYS A 15 1.42 -20.96 18.44
N GLY A 16 0.23 -21.58 18.26
CA GLY A 16 -0.68 -21.30 17.15
C GLY A 16 -1.05 -19.83 17.07
N MET A 17 -0.28 -19.05 16.32
CA MET A 17 -0.61 -17.67 15.97
C MET A 17 -1.68 -17.67 14.89
N ASP A 18 -2.58 -16.73 14.99
CA ASP A 18 -3.64 -16.50 14.00
C ASP A 18 -2.98 -16.14 12.64
N ARG A 19 -3.07 -17.06 11.68
CA ARG A 19 -2.56 -16.87 10.31
C ARG A 19 -3.47 -16.00 9.46
N THR A 20 -4.36 -15.27 10.08
CA THR A 20 -5.30 -14.35 9.43
C THR A 20 -4.58 -13.06 9.07
N LEU A 21 -4.66 -12.66 7.81
CA LEU A 21 -4.25 -11.33 7.38
C LEU A 21 -5.46 -10.40 7.43
N ARG A 22 -5.39 -9.41 8.29
CA ARG A 22 -6.40 -8.35 8.38
C ARG A 22 -5.90 -7.11 7.67
N VAL A 23 -6.75 -6.48 6.85
CA VAL A 23 -6.45 -5.22 6.19
C VAL A 23 -7.54 -4.22 6.53
N THR A 24 -7.15 -3.08 7.07
CA THR A 24 -8.04 -1.99 7.53
C THR A 24 -7.82 -0.75 6.67
N LEU A 25 -8.90 -0.17 6.12
CA LEU A 25 -8.86 1.13 5.43
C LEU A 25 -8.82 2.25 6.46
N LEU A 26 -7.82 3.14 6.36
CA LEU A 26 -7.63 4.27 7.30
C LEU A 26 -7.95 5.63 6.67
N ALA A 27 -7.71 5.72 5.38
CA ALA A 27 -7.87 6.95 4.59
C ALA A 27 -8.11 6.55 3.12
N ASN A 28 -8.26 7.54 2.25
CA ASN A 28 -8.49 7.30 0.81
C ASN A 28 -7.58 6.22 0.23
N ALA A 29 -6.26 6.38 0.39
CA ALA A 29 -5.24 5.42 -0.06
C ALA A 29 -4.63 4.62 1.10
N GLY A 30 -4.89 4.99 2.36
CA GLY A 30 -4.20 4.49 3.53
C GLY A 30 -4.69 3.13 4.00
N LEU A 31 -3.80 2.14 4.10
CA LEU A 31 -4.08 0.79 4.56
C LEU A 31 -3.20 0.39 5.75
N LEU A 32 -3.79 -0.33 6.71
CA LEU A 32 -3.08 -1.04 7.77
C LEU A 32 -3.21 -2.54 7.52
N PHE A 33 -2.07 -3.22 7.39
CA PHE A 33 -1.97 -4.68 7.31
C PHE A 33 -1.51 -5.23 8.66
N GLU A 34 -2.22 -6.23 9.18
CA GLU A 34 -1.90 -6.92 10.42
C GLU A 34 -1.80 -8.43 10.16
N TYR A 35 -0.63 -9.02 10.41
CA TYR A 35 -0.38 -10.44 10.22
C TYR A 35 0.66 -10.97 11.22
N GLU A 36 0.27 -11.98 12.03
CA GLU A 36 1.17 -12.64 13.00
C GLU A 36 1.99 -11.65 13.85
N GLY A 37 1.34 -10.57 14.33
CA GLY A 37 1.97 -9.53 15.14
C GLY A 37 2.84 -8.53 14.36
N THR A 38 2.89 -8.61 13.04
CA THR A 38 3.54 -7.61 12.18
C THR A 38 2.51 -6.62 11.65
N HIS A 39 2.79 -5.32 11.77
CA HIS A 39 1.92 -4.22 11.38
C HIS A 39 2.60 -3.35 10.32
N VAL A 40 1.95 -3.21 9.16
CA VAL A 40 2.44 -2.42 8.04
C VAL A 40 1.45 -1.32 7.71
N LEU A 41 1.87 -0.07 7.75
CA LEU A 41 1.12 1.06 7.20
C LEU A 41 1.58 1.33 5.77
N LEU A 42 0.63 1.36 4.85
CA LEU A 42 0.88 1.71 3.45
C LEU A 42 0.07 2.96 3.12
N ASP A 43 0.74 4.00 2.58
CA ASP A 43 0.14 5.27 2.15
C ASP A 43 -0.84 5.88 3.18
N ALA A 44 -0.54 5.78 4.48
CA ALA A 44 -1.45 6.16 5.55
C ALA A 44 -0.96 7.36 6.39
N VAL A 45 0.19 7.96 6.05
CA VAL A 45 0.79 9.07 6.81
C VAL A 45 0.78 10.34 5.97
N PHE A 46 -0.39 10.97 5.92
CA PHE A 46 -0.62 12.24 5.21
C PHE A 46 -1.80 13.00 5.83
N GLY A 47 -1.91 14.29 5.52
CA GLY A 47 -2.97 15.19 5.97
C GLY A 47 -3.82 15.70 4.80
N ARG A 48 -4.77 16.59 5.08
CA ARG A 48 -5.69 17.15 4.05
C ARG A 48 -5.07 18.23 3.16
N GLU A 49 -3.84 18.62 3.40
CA GLU A 49 -3.23 19.73 2.67
C GLU A 49 -2.84 19.32 1.25
N GLY A 50 -3.25 20.13 0.26
CA GLY A 50 -2.81 20.01 -1.13
C GLY A 50 -3.58 19.00 -1.98
N HIS A 51 -4.67 18.39 -1.48
CA HIS A 51 -5.52 17.48 -2.22
C HIS A 51 -6.96 17.42 -1.67
N PRO A 52 -7.96 17.01 -2.48
CA PRO A 52 -9.36 16.90 -2.06
C PRO A 52 -9.72 15.55 -1.39
N PHE A 53 -8.79 14.60 -1.36
CA PHE A 53 -9.06 13.21 -0.95
C PHE A 53 -9.16 13.05 0.56
N SER A 54 -9.84 11.98 1.01
CA SER A 54 -10.05 11.67 2.42
C SER A 54 -8.74 11.30 3.10
N ALA A 55 -8.34 12.13 4.07
CA ALA A 55 -7.15 11.89 4.91
C ALA A 55 -7.53 11.20 6.23
N PRO A 56 -6.57 10.61 6.96
CA PRO A 56 -6.79 10.18 8.34
C PRO A 56 -7.36 11.35 9.17
N SER A 57 -8.42 11.09 9.93
CA SER A 57 -8.97 12.13 10.80
C SER A 57 -7.96 12.55 11.87
N PRO A 58 -8.09 13.76 12.48
CA PRO A 58 -7.23 14.19 13.59
C PRO A 58 -7.18 13.17 14.74
N ALA A 59 -8.30 12.49 15.03
CA ALA A 59 -8.36 11.45 16.04
C ALA A 59 -7.52 10.23 15.65
N VAL A 60 -7.65 9.75 14.41
CA VAL A 60 -6.83 8.65 13.87
C VAL A 60 -5.35 9.00 13.91
N TRP A 61 -5.00 10.22 13.53
CA TRP A 61 -3.61 10.70 13.61
C TRP A 61 -3.08 10.68 15.05
N GLN A 62 -3.87 11.17 16.02
CA GLN A 62 -3.48 11.11 17.43
C GLN A 62 -3.33 9.67 17.94
N ASP A 63 -4.18 8.75 17.51
CA ASP A 63 -4.08 7.34 17.86
C ASP A 63 -2.82 6.70 17.27
N MET A 64 -2.43 7.03 16.03
CA MET A 64 -1.15 6.62 15.44
C MET A 64 0.04 7.13 16.26
N LEU A 65 0.03 8.41 16.69
CA LEU A 65 1.10 9.02 17.46
C LEU A 65 1.21 8.45 18.87
N THR A 66 0.10 8.12 19.51
CA THR A 66 0.04 7.66 20.91
C THR A 66 0.03 6.15 21.06
N GLY A 67 -0.13 5.40 19.97
CA GLY A 67 -0.19 3.93 19.98
C GLY A 67 -1.49 3.39 20.52
N ARG A 68 -2.60 4.10 20.39
CA ARG A 68 -3.92 3.55 20.69
C ARG A 68 -4.32 2.54 19.61
N ALA A 69 -5.10 1.54 19.99
CA ALA A 69 -5.57 0.53 19.05
C ALA A 69 -6.30 1.16 17.85
N PRO A 70 -6.06 0.66 16.61
CA PRO A 70 -5.25 -0.51 16.26
C PRO A 70 -3.74 -0.23 16.11
N PHE A 71 -3.26 0.97 16.43
CA PHE A 71 -1.88 1.41 16.22
C PHE A 71 -0.94 1.11 17.38
N GLY A 72 -1.24 0.12 18.22
CA GLY A 72 -0.38 -0.29 19.32
C GLY A 72 1.06 -0.59 18.89
N GLN A 73 1.21 -1.15 17.72
CA GLN A 73 2.47 -1.40 17.03
C GLN A 73 2.39 -0.87 15.59
N ILE A 74 3.50 -0.34 15.08
CA ILE A 74 3.72 0.01 13.68
C ILE A 74 5.14 -0.43 13.37
N ASP A 75 5.29 -1.48 12.54
CA ASP A 75 6.60 -2.03 12.24
C ASP A 75 7.20 -1.40 10.99
N TYR A 76 6.40 -1.25 9.94
CA TYR A 76 6.87 -0.75 8.64
C TYR A 76 5.96 0.32 8.08
N LEU A 77 6.59 1.33 7.44
CA LEU A 77 5.91 2.37 6.67
C LEU A 77 6.28 2.19 5.20
N LEU A 78 5.28 2.01 4.34
CA LEU A 78 5.45 1.87 2.89
C LEU A 78 4.74 3.02 2.19
N PHE A 79 5.41 3.62 1.21
CA PHE A 79 4.87 4.70 0.40
C PHE A 79 5.06 4.38 -1.08
N THR A 80 3.97 4.46 -1.86
CA THR A 80 3.97 4.12 -3.28
C THR A 80 4.55 5.23 -4.14
N HIS A 81 4.25 6.49 -3.79
CA HIS A 81 4.76 7.68 -4.45
C HIS A 81 4.63 8.90 -3.53
N ASP A 82 5.07 10.07 -3.99
CA ASP A 82 5.17 11.27 -3.15
C ASP A 82 4.05 12.30 -3.33
N HIS A 83 2.89 11.90 -3.87
CA HIS A 83 1.73 12.79 -3.88
C HIS A 83 1.24 13.08 -2.44
N PRO A 84 0.63 14.27 -2.22
CA PRO A 84 0.24 14.71 -0.88
C PRO A 84 -0.77 13.80 -0.17
N ASP A 85 -1.58 13.06 -0.91
CA ASP A 85 -2.58 12.09 -0.41
C ASP A 85 -2.03 10.67 -0.19
N HIS A 86 -0.71 10.50 -0.31
CA HIS A 86 0.00 9.26 -0.01
C HIS A 86 1.13 9.48 1.00
N LEU A 87 1.91 10.56 0.87
CA LEU A 87 3.09 10.82 1.69
C LEU A 87 3.17 12.27 2.16
N SER A 88 3.22 12.45 3.47
CA SER A 88 3.69 13.67 4.11
C SER A 88 5.00 13.42 4.85
N CYS A 89 6.12 13.93 4.33
CA CYS A 89 7.42 13.82 5.01
C CYS A 89 7.41 14.48 6.41
N ALA A 90 6.65 15.57 6.57
CA ALA A 90 6.52 16.25 7.86
C ALA A 90 5.80 15.38 8.91
N MET A 91 4.68 14.79 8.54
CA MET A 91 3.93 13.89 9.42
C MET A 91 4.70 12.59 9.67
N THR A 92 5.37 12.03 8.66
CA THR A 92 6.24 10.87 8.84
C THR A 92 7.33 11.15 9.88
N ARG A 93 7.99 12.31 9.80
CA ARG A 93 8.98 12.77 10.79
C ARG A 93 8.37 12.89 12.18
N GLU A 94 7.17 13.46 12.31
CA GLU A 94 6.48 13.58 13.60
C GLU A 94 6.17 12.21 14.19
N LEU A 95 5.66 11.26 13.38
CA LEU A 95 5.39 9.89 13.79
C LEU A 95 6.68 9.23 14.34
N LEU A 96 7.78 9.33 13.61
CA LEU A 96 9.07 8.71 13.97
C LEU A 96 9.71 9.32 15.25
N ARG A 97 9.39 10.57 15.58
CA ARG A 97 9.81 11.17 16.87
C ARG A 97 9.09 10.56 18.06
N ARG A 98 7.91 9.97 17.86
CA ARG A 98 7.07 9.41 18.93
C ARG A 98 7.02 7.89 18.91
N ARG A 99 7.30 7.27 17.78
CA ARG A 99 7.16 5.84 17.56
C ARG A 99 8.41 5.26 16.91
N THR A 100 8.81 4.11 17.39
CA THR A 100 9.87 3.33 16.77
C THR A 100 9.24 2.43 15.69
N VAL A 101 9.84 2.46 14.50
CA VAL A 101 9.51 1.54 13.41
C VAL A 101 10.74 0.71 13.04
N LYS A 102 10.55 -0.46 12.46
CA LYS A 102 11.64 -1.35 12.03
C LYS A 102 12.20 -0.94 10.66
N GLY A 103 11.41 -0.25 9.84
CA GLY A 103 11.88 0.22 8.55
C GLY A 103 10.85 0.99 7.73
N LEU A 104 11.35 1.68 6.71
CA LEU A 104 10.55 2.47 5.76
C LEU A 104 10.92 2.12 4.32
N PHE A 105 9.93 2.26 3.42
CA PHE A 105 10.11 2.26 1.97
C PHE A 105 9.60 3.60 1.43
N LEU A 106 10.48 4.40 0.88
CA LEU A 106 10.21 5.78 0.43
C LEU A 106 10.54 5.92 -1.06
N PRO A 107 9.71 6.60 -1.86
CA PRO A 107 10.08 6.92 -3.25
C PRO A 107 11.28 7.87 -3.26
N ASP A 108 12.29 7.55 -4.05
CA ASP A 108 13.51 8.36 -4.21
C ASP A 108 13.26 9.52 -5.19
N THR A 109 12.56 10.55 -4.72
CA THR A 109 12.23 11.75 -5.48
C THR A 109 12.98 12.96 -4.96
N GLU A 110 13.07 14.03 -5.80
CA GLU A 110 13.65 15.29 -5.38
C GLU A 110 12.92 15.89 -4.16
N ARG A 111 11.58 15.82 -4.14
CA ARG A 111 10.75 16.29 -3.02
C ARG A 111 11.09 15.56 -1.72
N VAL A 112 11.22 14.24 -1.76
CA VAL A 112 11.55 13.43 -0.58
C VAL A 112 12.98 13.75 -0.11
N ARG A 113 13.95 13.86 -1.03
CA ARG A 113 15.33 14.24 -0.69
C ARG A 113 15.41 15.65 -0.10
N ALA A 114 14.77 16.64 -0.75
CA ALA A 114 14.73 18.03 -0.28
C ALA A 114 14.05 18.20 1.09
N SER A 115 13.19 17.26 1.48
CA SER A 115 12.59 17.27 2.82
C SER A 115 13.59 17.01 3.95
N GLY A 116 14.77 16.45 3.67
CA GLY A 116 15.78 16.03 4.64
C GLY A 116 15.43 14.73 5.38
N LEU A 117 14.24 14.15 5.18
CA LEU A 117 13.81 12.94 5.89
C LEU A 117 14.78 11.75 5.70
N PRO A 118 15.30 11.45 4.47
CA PRO A 118 16.25 10.35 4.32
C PRO A 118 17.54 10.51 5.11
N ASP A 119 18.04 11.74 5.25
CA ASP A 119 19.27 12.02 6.02
C ASP A 119 19.01 11.90 7.52
N GLU A 120 17.85 12.35 7.99
CA GLU A 120 17.43 12.18 9.39
C GLU A 120 17.29 10.69 9.74
N LEU A 121 16.69 9.87 8.88
CA LEU A 121 16.59 8.42 9.06
C LEU A 121 17.95 7.75 9.15
N ARG A 122 18.88 8.13 8.25
CA ARG A 122 20.25 7.61 8.26
C ARG A 122 20.97 8.00 9.55
N ALA A 123 20.86 9.25 9.98
CA ALA A 123 21.47 9.75 11.21
C ALA A 123 20.91 9.06 12.47
N ALA A 124 19.60 8.73 12.46
CA ALA A 124 18.94 7.99 13.53
C ALA A 124 19.20 6.48 13.51
N GLY A 125 19.85 5.95 12.46
CA GLY A 125 20.03 4.51 12.27
C GLY A 125 18.73 3.77 11.96
N THR A 126 17.68 4.45 11.52
CA THR A 126 16.40 3.83 11.14
C THR A 126 16.52 3.27 9.73
N PRO A 127 16.30 1.96 9.51
CA PRO A 127 16.40 1.35 8.20
C PRO A 127 15.42 1.98 7.21
N ALA A 128 15.92 2.42 6.06
CA ALA A 128 15.09 2.95 4.99
C ALA A 128 15.56 2.49 3.61
N VAL A 129 14.62 2.06 2.79
CA VAL A 129 14.84 1.74 1.38
C VAL A 129 14.34 2.92 0.55
N LEU A 130 15.23 3.55 -0.20
CA LEU A 130 14.86 4.58 -1.19
C LEU A 130 14.56 3.88 -2.52
N LEU A 131 13.29 3.91 -2.92
CA LEU A 131 12.80 3.25 -4.12
C LEU A 131 13.21 4.04 -5.37
N SER A 132 13.99 3.41 -6.21
CA SER A 132 14.53 3.97 -7.44
C SER A 132 14.57 2.90 -8.54
N ASP A 133 15.01 3.27 -9.73
CA ASP A 133 15.20 2.30 -10.81
C ASP A 133 16.23 1.22 -10.44
N ALA A 134 17.17 1.53 -9.53
CA ALA A 134 18.16 0.56 -9.03
C ALA A 134 17.57 -0.45 -8.03
N THR A 135 16.43 -0.14 -7.41
CA THR A 135 15.71 -1.01 -6.47
C THR A 135 14.49 -1.69 -7.10
N ASP A 136 14.25 -1.43 -8.39
CA ASP A 136 13.12 -2.00 -9.11
C ASP A 136 13.17 -3.53 -9.08
N HIS A 137 12.02 -4.16 -8.78
CA HIS A 137 11.86 -5.59 -8.57
C HIS A 137 12.68 -6.22 -7.43
N ALA A 138 13.43 -5.46 -6.65
CA ALA A 138 14.15 -5.99 -5.51
C ALA A 138 13.18 -6.55 -4.45
N VAL A 139 13.50 -7.72 -3.91
CA VAL A 139 12.71 -8.38 -2.86
C VAL A 139 13.44 -8.23 -1.53
N TYR A 140 12.77 -7.63 -0.56
CA TYR A 140 13.27 -7.41 0.80
C TYR A 140 12.52 -8.34 1.77
N ARG A 141 13.20 -9.32 2.32
CA ARG A 141 12.64 -10.14 3.41
C ARG A 141 12.86 -9.42 4.73
N VAL A 142 11.86 -8.67 5.14
CA VAL A 142 11.94 -7.77 6.31
C VAL A 142 11.59 -8.48 7.61
N GLU A 143 10.79 -9.56 7.55
CA GLU A 143 10.49 -10.47 8.64
C GLU A 143 10.48 -11.91 8.10
N PRO A 144 10.59 -12.96 8.96
CA PRO A 144 10.44 -14.33 8.51
C PRO A 144 9.15 -14.60 7.73
N GLN A 145 8.06 -13.94 8.15
CA GLN A 145 6.73 -14.05 7.57
C GLN A 145 6.38 -12.92 6.60
N LEU A 146 7.26 -11.92 6.36
CA LEU A 146 6.97 -10.79 5.48
C LEU A 146 8.10 -10.53 4.49
N ALA A 147 7.77 -10.62 3.21
CA ALA A 147 8.60 -10.09 2.13
C ALA A 147 7.91 -8.92 1.44
N VAL A 148 8.68 -7.89 1.14
CA VAL A 148 8.25 -6.68 0.43
C VAL A 148 8.98 -6.63 -0.91
N GLN A 149 8.24 -6.55 -2.00
CA GLN A 149 8.79 -6.28 -3.32
C GLN A 149 8.11 -5.02 -3.86
N ALA A 150 8.89 -4.04 -4.27
CA ALA A 150 8.41 -2.86 -4.96
C ALA A 150 8.84 -2.91 -6.42
N PHE A 151 8.00 -2.46 -7.33
CA PHE A 151 8.35 -2.38 -8.74
C PHE A 151 7.75 -1.12 -9.38
N ARG A 152 8.52 -0.56 -10.30
CA ARG A 152 8.18 0.68 -10.98
C ARG A 152 6.97 0.48 -11.86
N THR A 153 6.00 1.38 -11.76
CA THR A 153 4.84 1.43 -12.63
C THR A 153 4.59 2.85 -13.11
N ARG A 154 3.73 2.97 -14.10
CA ARG A 154 3.31 4.27 -14.59
C ARG A 154 2.13 4.76 -13.77
N HIS A 155 2.20 6.02 -13.32
CA HIS A 155 1.08 6.68 -12.67
C HIS A 155 -0.08 6.86 -13.66
N LEU A 156 -1.30 6.70 -13.21
CA LEU A 156 -2.48 7.02 -14.00
C LEU A 156 -2.53 8.54 -14.25
N ASP A 157 -3.09 8.95 -15.38
CA ASP A 157 -3.09 10.31 -15.88
C ASP A 157 -1.72 10.78 -16.43
N ARG A 158 -1.75 11.23 -17.68
CA ARG A 158 -0.54 11.66 -18.42
C ARG A 158 0.17 12.86 -17.80
N LYS A 159 -0.55 13.73 -17.09
CA LYS A 159 0.05 14.87 -16.39
C LYS A 159 1.02 14.47 -15.28
N TYR A 160 0.94 13.23 -14.82
CA TYR A 160 1.79 12.64 -13.78
C TYR A 160 2.78 11.61 -14.34
N ALA A 161 3.08 11.66 -15.65
CA ALA A 161 3.96 10.69 -16.29
C ALA A 161 5.38 10.64 -15.69
N ASP A 162 5.83 11.74 -15.09
CA ASP A 162 7.16 11.87 -14.46
C ASP A 162 7.15 11.46 -12.97
N VAL A 163 6.00 11.17 -12.40
CA VAL A 163 5.89 10.73 -11.00
C VAL A 163 6.55 9.35 -10.85
N LYS A 164 7.46 9.24 -9.89
CA LYS A 164 8.04 7.95 -9.49
C LYS A 164 7.02 7.18 -8.67
N HIS A 165 6.28 6.31 -9.34
CA HIS A 165 5.24 5.49 -8.75
C HIS A 165 5.68 4.02 -8.68
N PHE A 166 5.40 3.37 -7.55
CA PHE A 166 5.71 1.97 -7.30
C PHE A 166 4.45 1.21 -6.84
N CYS A 167 4.25 0.04 -7.41
CA CYS A 167 3.36 -0.96 -6.85
C CYS A 167 4.12 -1.81 -5.83
N TYR A 168 3.38 -2.41 -4.90
CA TYR A 168 3.93 -3.37 -3.96
C TYR A 168 3.34 -4.76 -4.14
N LEU A 169 4.19 -5.77 -4.12
CA LEU A 169 3.81 -7.15 -3.89
C LEU A 169 4.28 -7.53 -2.48
N LEU A 170 3.32 -7.63 -1.55
CA LEU A 170 3.57 -8.03 -0.18
C LEU A 170 3.28 -9.52 -0.05
N THR A 171 4.20 -10.26 0.57
CA THR A 171 4.01 -11.69 0.85
C THR A 171 4.00 -11.91 2.36
N PHE A 172 2.81 -12.17 2.90
CA PHE A 172 2.57 -12.50 4.31
C PHE A 172 2.41 -14.02 4.45
N GLY A 173 3.46 -14.70 4.90
CA GLY A 173 3.51 -16.17 4.87
C GLY A 173 3.37 -16.68 3.43
N GLU A 174 2.24 -17.33 3.12
CA GLU A 174 1.90 -17.81 1.77
C GLU A 174 0.96 -16.86 1.02
N LYS A 175 0.49 -15.78 1.66
CA LYS A 175 -0.49 -14.85 1.09
C LYS A 175 0.22 -13.73 0.31
N ARG A 176 0.08 -13.75 -1.01
CA ARG A 176 0.62 -12.73 -1.90
C ARG A 176 -0.43 -11.67 -2.18
N ILE A 177 -0.13 -10.43 -1.85
CA ILE A 177 -1.04 -9.27 -1.96
C ILE A 177 -0.40 -8.25 -2.88
N LEU A 178 -1.09 -7.94 -3.98
CA LEU A 178 -0.67 -6.87 -4.89
C LEU A 178 -1.41 -5.57 -4.53
N ILE A 179 -0.66 -4.49 -4.35
CA ILE A 179 -1.18 -3.14 -4.16
C ILE A 179 -0.76 -2.30 -5.36
N THR A 180 -1.73 -1.79 -6.11
CA THR A 180 -1.48 -1.05 -7.33
C THR A 180 -1.45 0.46 -7.14
N ALA A 181 -2.01 0.99 -6.05
CA ALA A 181 -2.18 2.42 -5.80
C ALA A 181 -2.70 3.15 -7.07
N ASP A 182 -2.01 4.20 -7.47
CA ASP A 182 -2.39 5.03 -8.61
C ASP A 182 -1.78 4.58 -9.94
N THR A 183 -1.45 3.29 -10.06
CA THR A 183 -0.95 2.79 -11.35
C THR A 183 -2.00 2.94 -12.45
N ASP A 184 -1.55 3.11 -13.65
CA ASP A 184 -2.43 3.11 -14.81
C ASP A 184 -2.98 1.68 -15.09
N TYR A 185 -4.13 1.63 -15.75
CA TYR A 185 -4.83 0.40 -16.15
C TYR A 185 -4.65 0.08 -17.63
N ILE A 186 -3.75 0.78 -18.33
CA ILE A 186 -3.58 0.67 -19.79
C ILE A 186 -2.26 0.00 -20.14
N SER A 187 -1.20 0.33 -19.39
CA SER A 187 0.14 -0.21 -19.61
C SER A 187 0.29 -1.65 -19.14
N GLU A 188 1.35 -2.30 -19.56
CA GLU A 188 1.72 -3.62 -19.08
C GLU A 188 2.54 -3.57 -17.78
N SER A 189 2.45 -2.47 -17.03
CA SER A 189 3.23 -2.23 -15.80
C SER A 189 3.10 -3.34 -14.77
N LEU A 190 1.96 -4.05 -14.77
CA LEU A 190 1.69 -5.14 -13.83
C LEU A 190 2.11 -6.52 -14.35
N SER A 191 2.65 -6.63 -15.55
CA SER A 191 3.13 -7.92 -16.12
C SER A 191 4.24 -8.54 -15.27
N ALA A 192 4.97 -7.72 -14.52
CA ALA A 192 6.03 -8.14 -13.63
C ALA A 192 5.59 -8.99 -12.42
N VAL A 193 4.30 -8.97 -12.07
CA VAL A 193 3.76 -9.76 -10.94
C VAL A 193 3.82 -11.26 -11.21
N GLY A 194 3.88 -11.64 -12.49
CA GLY A 194 3.95 -13.04 -12.90
C GLY A 194 2.61 -13.77 -12.81
N GLU A 195 2.65 -15.09 -13.08
CA GLU A 195 1.46 -15.94 -13.16
C GLU A 195 1.09 -16.60 -11.83
N GLU A 196 1.89 -16.41 -10.79
CA GLU A 196 1.62 -17.01 -9.49
C GLU A 196 0.35 -16.44 -8.85
N PRO A 197 -0.49 -17.28 -8.22
CA PRO A 197 -1.74 -16.83 -7.61
C PRO A 197 -1.53 -15.74 -6.56
N LEU A 198 -2.45 -14.77 -6.56
CA LEU A 198 -2.55 -13.70 -5.57
C LEU A 198 -3.74 -13.98 -4.65
N ARG A 199 -3.57 -13.75 -3.36
CA ARG A 199 -4.67 -13.81 -2.41
C ARG A 199 -5.62 -12.63 -2.58
N ALA A 200 -5.08 -11.45 -2.86
CA ALA A 200 -5.87 -10.26 -3.16
C ALA A 200 -5.10 -9.27 -4.03
N VAL A 201 -5.84 -8.47 -4.79
CA VAL A 201 -5.32 -7.32 -5.54
C VAL A 201 -6.07 -6.08 -5.10
N PHE A 202 -5.35 -5.10 -4.56
CA PHE A 202 -5.89 -3.80 -4.19
C PHE A 202 -5.76 -2.84 -5.37
N LEU A 203 -6.89 -2.33 -5.86
CA LEU A 203 -7.02 -1.51 -7.07
C LEU A 203 -7.68 -0.18 -6.77
N ASN A 204 -7.28 0.88 -7.49
CA ASN A 204 -8.04 2.13 -7.50
C ASN A 204 -9.38 1.95 -8.27
N PRO A 205 -10.39 2.81 -8.02
CA PRO A 205 -11.72 2.63 -8.57
C PRO A 205 -11.79 2.73 -10.10
N LEU A 206 -10.81 3.37 -10.75
CA LEU A 206 -10.81 3.54 -12.21
C LEU A 206 -10.67 2.22 -12.96
N PHE A 207 -10.11 1.19 -12.34
CA PHE A 207 -10.13 -0.15 -12.91
C PHE A 207 -11.54 -0.69 -13.14
N PHE A 208 -12.52 -0.25 -12.36
CA PHE A 208 -13.92 -0.69 -12.44
C PHE A 208 -14.84 0.31 -13.14
N THR A 209 -14.48 1.59 -13.16
CA THR A 209 -15.35 2.67 -13.67
C THR A 209 -15.02 3.12 -15.09
N VAL A 210 -13.85 2.73 -15.63
CA VAL A 210 -13.40 3.11 -16.97
C VAL A 210 -13.43 1.91 -17.92
N LEU A 211 -14.16 2.01 -19.03
CA LEU A 211 -14.32 0.92 -20.00
C LEU A 211 -12.99 0.34 -20.52
N ARG A 212 -11.98 1.18 -20.70
CA ARG A 212 -10.65 0.76 -21.18
C ARG A 212 -9.94 -0.17 -20.20
N ALA A 213 -10.22 -0.03 -18.91
CA ALA A 213 -9.66 -0.88 -17.87
C ALA A 213 -10.17 -2.33 -17.93
N GLY A 214 -11.28 -2.58 -18.61
CA GLY A 214 -11.83 -3.93 -18.77
C GLY A 214 -10.85 -4.93 -19.43
N ARG A 215 -9.85 -4.44 -20.16
CA ARG A 215 -8.77 -5.28 -20.71
C ARG A 215 -7.85 -5.84 -19.63
N PHE A 216 -7.63 -5.10 -18.54
CA PHE A 216 -6.83 -5.54 -17.40
C PHE A 216 -7.36 -6.86 -16.82
N PHE A 217 -8.68 -6.99 -16.65
CA PHE A 217 -9.30 -8.17 -16.07
C PHE A 217 -9.34 -9.39 -17.02
N LYS A 218 -9.09 -9.18 -18.31
CA LYS A 218 -8.91 -10.27 -19.29
C LYS A 218 -7.48 -10.78 -19.30
N GLY A 219 -6.61 -10.18 -18.51
CA GLY A 219 -5.19 -10.45 -18.44
C GLY A 219 -4.83 -11.58 -17.51
N LYS A 220 -3.56 -11.64 -17.19
CA LYS A 220 -2.84 -12.75 -16.59
C LYS A 220 -2.90 -12.81 -15.06
N LEU A 221 -3.54 -11.84 -14.38
CA LEU A 221 -3.58 -11.83 -12.92
C LEU A 221 -4.56 -12.89 -12.41
N ARG A 222 -4.03 -13.87 -11.72
CA ARG A 222 -4.81 -14.89 -11.00
C ARG A 222 -4.94 -14.44 -9.56
N THR A 223 -6.15 -14.10 -9.14
CA THR A 223 -6.42 -13.64 -7.76
C THR A 223 -7.68 -14.26 -7.18
N ASP A 224 -7.72 -14.44 -5.87
CA ASP A 224 -8.93 -14.90 -5.17
C ASP A 224 -9.95 -13.77 -5.03
N THR A 225 -9.50 -12.50 -4.90
CA THR A 225 -10.39 -11.35 -4.77
C THR A 225 -9.76 -10.04 -5.23
N PHE A 226 -10.60 -9.12 -5.70
CA PHE A 226 -10.25 -7.73 -5.92
C PHE A 226 -10.76 -6.87 -4.77
N CYS A 227 -9.91 -6.01 -4.22
CA CYS A 227 -10.24 -5.03 -3.20
C CYS A 227 -10.14 -3.63 -3.83
N VAL A 228 -11.27 -2.97 -4.00
CA VAL A 228 -11.28 -1.61 -4.53
C VAL A 228 -11.15 -0.64 -3.38
N TYR A 229 -10.12 0.16 -3.40
CA TYR A 229 -9.83 1.19 -2.40
C TYR A 229 -9.45 2.50 -3.12
N HIS A 230 -8.93 3.49 -2.43
CA HIS A 230 -8.69 4.81 -3.02
C HIS A 230 -9.99 5.46 -3.52
N VAL A 231 -11.06 5.26 -2.76
CA VAL A 231 -12.38 5.81 -2.98
C VAL A 231 -12.64 6.86 -1.89
N PRO A 232 -13.05 8.08 -2.24
CA PRO A 232 -13.31 9.11 -1.22
C PRO A 232 -14.41 8.65 -0.26
N PHE A 233 -14.27 9.01 1.01
CA PHE A 233 -15.33 8.79 2.01
C PHE A 233 -16.56 9.63 1.65
N ALA A 234 -17.72 9.24 2.19
CA ALA A 234 -18.99 9.86 1.80
C ALA A 234 -19.01 11.40 1.88
N ALA A 235 -18.34 11.97 2.88
CA ALA A 235 -18.27 13.42 3.07
C ALA A 235 -17.38 14.15 2.04
N ASP A 236 -16.48 13.42 1.39
CA ASP A 236 -15.47 13.97 0.46
C ASP A 236 -15.77 13.56 -1.00
N ASP A 237 -16.82 12.74 -1.26
CA ASP A 237 -17.19 12.24 -2.59
C ASP A 237 -18.01 13.26 -3.38
N THR A 238 -17.34 14.30 -3.86
CA THR A 238 -17.98 15.38 -4.64
C THR A 238 -18.35 14.97 -6.06
N ASP A 239 -17.69 13.96 -6.60
CA ASP A 239 -17.80 13.54 -8.00
C ASP A 239 -18.67 12.29 -8.18
N GLY A 240 -19.26 11.76 -7.10
CA GLY A 240 -20.11 10.57 -7.14
C GLY A 240 -19.36 9.27 -7.46
N MET A 241 -18.06 9.20 -7.16
CA MET A 241 -17.23 8.01 -7.41
C MET A 241 -17.78 6.77 -6.74
N ARG A 242 -18.29 6.90 -5.52
CA ARG A 242 -18.88 5.80 -4.72
C ARG A 242 -20.09 5.19 -5.42
N SER A 243 -21.03 6.00 -5.89
CA SER A 243 -22.22 5.52 -6.60
C SER A 243 -21.88 4.92 -7.95
N HIS A 244 -20.92 5.52 -8.68
CA HIS A 244 -20.45 5.00 -9.94
C HIS A 244 -19.73 3.64 -9.77
N LEU A 245 -18.90 3.51 -8.73
CA LEU A 245 -18.25 2.24 -8.39
C LEU A 245 -19.29 1.18 -8.00
N ALA A 246 -20.24 1.51 -7.13
CA ALA A 246 -21.30 0.57 -6.70
C ALA A 246 -22.10 0.05 -7.91
N TYR A 247 -22.48 0.94 -8.84
CA TYR A 247 -23.17 0.57 -10.09
C TYR A 247 -22.36 -0.45 -10.92
N ASN A 248 -21.04 -0.29 -11.01
CA ASN A 248 -20.18 -1.20 -11.77
C ASN A 248 -19.94 -2.53 -11.04
N LEU A 249 -19.81 -2.50 -9.71
CA LEU A 249 -19.65 -3.72 -8.91
C LEU A 249 -20.92 -4.57 -8.90
N ASP A 250 -22.09 -3.97 -8.89
CA ASP A 250 -23.38 -4.68 -9.03
C ASP A 250 -23.46 -5.50 -10.34
N ARG A 251 -22.75 -5.04 -11.38
CA ARG A 251 -22.65 -5.69 -12.69
C ARG A 251 -21.39 -6.52 -12.90
N TRP A 252 -20.61 -6.67 -11.84
CA TRP A 252 -19.41 -7.49 -11.88
C TRP A 252 -19.77 -8.96 -11.94
N GLY A 253 -19.61 -9.61 -13.07
CA GLY A 253 -20.11 -10.96 -13.30
C GLY A 253 -19.63 -12.02 -12.30
N ALA A 254 -20.47 -12.96 -11.96
CA ALA A 254 -20.18 -14.07 -11.04
C ALA A 254 -19.13 -15.09 -11.59
N ASP A 255 -18.78 -14.98 -12.85
CA ASP A 255 -17.72 -15.74 -13.54
C ASP A 255 -16.31 -15.19 -13.24
N ARG A 256 -16.23 -14.09 -12.53
CA ARG A 256 -14.98 -13.39 -12.15
C ARG A 256 -14.67 -13.54 -10.67
N PRO A 257 -13.41 -13.37 -10.25
CA PRO A 257 -13.11 -13.27 -8.83
C PRO A 257 -13.97 -12.19 -8.17
N PRO A 258 -14.46 -12.42 -6.92
CA PRO A 258 -15.25 -11.41 -6.21
C PRO A 258 -14.51 -10.09 -6.09
N ALA A 259 -15.25 -8.98 -6.15
CA ALA A 259 -14.74 -7.64 -5.96
C ALA A 259 -15.44 -6.97 -4.76
N VAL A 260 -14.66 -6.43 -3.84
CA VAL A 260 -15.14 -5.78 -2.61
C VAL A 260 -14.64 -4.35 -2.59
N ALA A 261 -15.53 -3.38 -2.33
CA ALA A 261 -15.15 -1.98 -2.15
C ALA A 261 -14.88 -1.67 -0.67
N LEU A 262 -13.74 -1.06 -0.40
CA LEU A 262 -13.39 -0.45 0.87
C LEU A 262 -13.62 1.06 0.73
N THR A 263 -14.66 1.58 1.39
CA THR A 263 -15.15 2.96 1.21
C THR A 263 -15.44 3.68 2.51
N GLU A 264 -15.32 2.99 3.64
CA GLU A 264 -15.58 3.57 4.96
C GLU A 264 -14.32 3.51 5.83
N PRO A 265 -14.06 4.52 6.67
CA PRO A 265 -12.95 4.48 7.61
C PRO A 265 -13.10 3.28 8.55
N PHE A 266 -11.98 2.61 8.82
CA PHE A 266 -11.90 1.36 9.61
C PHE A 266 -12.67 0.16 9.04
N GLN A 267 -13.15 0.23 7.80
CA GLN A 267 -13.65 -0.95 7.12
C GLN A 267 -12.52 -1.97 6.95
N GLN A 268 -12.83 -3.24 7.21
CA GLN A 268 -11.84 -4.32 7.23
C GLN A 268 -12.17 -5.40 6.23
N ILE A 269 -11.12 -6.02 5.70
CA ILE A 269 -11.19 -7.30 5.00
C ILE A 269 -10.25 -8.29 5.66
N VAL A 270 -10.67 -9.54 5.71
CA VAL A 270 -9.91 -10.68 6.24
C VAL A 270 -9.56 -11.61 5.08
N LEU A 271 -8.26 -11.90 4.93
CA LEU A 271 -7.68 -12.63 3.80
C LEU A 271 -6.99 -13.94 4.22
#